data_37eeaa54d386f61fec63ad4b06d73492
#
_entry.id   37eeaa54d386f61fec63ad4b06d73492
#
_cell.length_a   1.000
_cell.length_b   1.000
_cell.length_c   1.000
_cell.angle_alpha   90.00
_cell.angle_beta   90.00
_cell.angle_gamma   90.00
#
_symmetry.space_group_name_H-M   'P 1'
#
loop_
_entity.id
_entity.type
_entity.pdbx_description
1 polymer ?
#
loop_
_entity_poly.entity_id
_entity_poly.type
_entity_poly.pdbx_seq_one_letter_code
_entity_poly.pdbx_strand_id
1 'polypeptide(L)'
;MKKVFPILAALALVLSACQMGGQAQPTAMALPTAFPTNTPAPVNATAEVVNGGDAGQTRVSQADGMQQAYVPAGTFRMGGLDPAASSDEQPSHSVTMKAFWIDKLEVTNAMFMLCVQAGVCDPPQSFKSETRNSYFNNPEFNDYPVVYVTWQQADAYCTWAGRRLPTEAEWERAARGNDFRTYPWGDDAPDSSRGNFNYYAGNDTTRVGSFPAGASPFGVLDMAGNVAEWVHDYYDGNYYAQNVTMNPPGPGARSAYFQRVVRGGTYQDAFTDIRLSNRASVRGSNVNATDKYSEDYLGEFSPKIGFRCASD
;
A
#
# COMPACT_ATOMS: atom_id res chain seq x y z
N MET A 1 31.12 73.89 -43.53
CA MET A 1 31.53 73.10 -44.71
C MET A 1 32.30 71.88 -44.26
N LYS A 2 31.64 70.79 -44.08
CA LYS A 2 32.36 69.48 -43.95
C LYS A 2 31.41 68.44 -44.53
N LYS A 3 31.91 67.79 -45.58
CA LYS A 3 31.18 66.75 -46.34
C LYS A 3 31.14 65.44 -45.55
N VAL A 4 30.03 64.84 -45.46
CA VAL A 4 29.86 63.52 -44.93
C VAL A 4 29.47 62.54 -46.02
N PHE A 5 30.30 61.54 -46.23
CA PHE A 5 30.07 60.42 -47.17
C PHE A 5 29.20 59.35 -46.50
N PRO A 6 28.22 58.72 -47.17
CA PRO A 6 27.56 57.57 -46.63
C PRO A 6 28.33 56.27 -46.97
N ILE A 7 28.56 55.46 -45.96
CA ILE A 7 29.08 54.08 -46.09
C ILE A 7 27.88 53.15 -46.32
N LEU A 8 27.79 52.53 -47.51
CA LEU A 8 26.90 51.40 -47.78
C LEU A 8 27.50 50.19 -47.06
N ALA A 9 26.73 49.68 -46.10
CA ALA A 9 26.94 48.36 -45.52
C ALA A 9 26.06 47.34 -46.25
N ALA A 10 26.71 46.40 -46.94
CA ALA A 10 26.07 45.26 -47.58
C ALA A 10 25.67 44.23 -46.48
N LEU A 11 24.37 44.00 -46.32
CA LEU A 11 23.84 43.01 -45.40
C LEU A 11 23.84 41.64 -46.11
N ALA A 12 24.74 40.77 -45.79
CA ALA A 12 24.73 39.38 -46.24
C ALA A 12 23.70 38.59 -45.39
N LEU A 13 22.59 38.19 -46.00
CA LEU A 13 21.64 37.26 -45.40
C LEU A 13 22.26 35.84 -45.34
N VAL A 14 22.65 35.40 -44.16
CA VAL A 14 22.94 33.99 -43.88
C VAL A 14 21.63 33.32 -43.55
N LEU A 15 21.10 32.55 -44.48
CA LEU A 15 19.98 31.61 -44.21
C LEU A 15 20.52 30.45 -43.38
N SER A 16 20.31 30.52 -42.06
CA SER A 16 20.53 29.40 -41.15
C SER A 16 19.31 28.49 -41.22
N ALA A 17 19.44 27.33 -41.86
CA ALA A 17 18.45 26.29 -41.81
C ALA A 17 18.37 25.71 -40.39
N CYS A 18 17.31 26.03 -39.64
CA CYS A 18 16.96 25.30 -38.42
C CYS A 18 16.56 23.88 -38.82
N GLN A 19 17.45 22.92 -38.59
CA GLN A 19 17.09 21.53 -38.50
C GLN A 19 16.21 21.39 -37.27
N MET A 20 14.92 21.06 -37.48
CA MET A 20 14.06 20.60 -36.44
C MET A 20 14.60 19.27 -35.91
N GLY A 21 15.17 19.32 -34.70
CA GLY A 21 15.51 18.13 -33.94
C GLY A 21 14.26 17.33 -33.69
N GLY A 22 14.20 16.13 -34.27
CA GLY A 22 13.12 15.18 -34.00
C GLY A 22 13.04 14.93 -32.51
N GLN A 23 11.87 15.15 -31.92
CA GLN A 23 11.57 14.67 -30.59
C GLN A 23 11.71 13.15 -30.61
N ALA A 24 12.64 12.64 -29.82
CA ALA A 24 12.73 11.21 -29.55
C ALA A 24 11.42 10.80 -28.84
N GLN A 25 10.59 10.02 -29.52
CA GLN A 25 9.50 9.29 -28.89
C GLN A 25 10.09 8.46 -27.74
N PRO A 26 9.46 8.45 -26.56
CA PRO A 26 9.88 7.54 -25.50
C PRO A 26 9.75 6.10 -26.05
N THR A 27 10.88 5.44 -26.20
CA THR A 27 10.94 4.02 -26.54
C THR A 27 10.22 3.28 -25.44
N ALA A 28 9.12 2.61 -25.78
CA ALA A 28 8.49 1.66 -24.88
C ALA A 28 9.55 0.66 -24.43
N MET A 29 9.84 0.62 -23.13
CA MET A 29 10.75 -0.35 -22.56
C MET A 29 10.15 -1.74 -22.82
N ALA A 30 10.84 -2.54 -23.63
CA ALA A 30 10.46 -3.91 -23.88
C ALA A 30 10.46 -4.67 -22.55
N LEU A 31 9.34 -5.25 -22.17
CA LEU A 31 9.26 -6.21 -21.07
C LEU A 31 10.25 -7.34 -21.34
N PRO A 32 11.04 -7.76 -20.35
CA PRO A 32 11.95 -8.87 -20.52
C PRO A 32 11.16 -10.15 -20.88
N THR A 33 11.49 -10.76 -22.00
CA THR A 33 10.95 -12.02 -22.45
C THR A 33 11.45 -13.16 -21.57
N ALA A 34 10.52 -13.84 -20.91
CA ALA A 34 10.65 -15.11 -20.21
C ALA A 34 11.42 -15.11 -18.88
N PHE A 35 10.66 -15.03 -17.79
CA PHE A 35 11.08 -15.62 -16.52
C PHE A 35 10.96 -17.15 -16.59
N PRO A 36 11.82 -17.90 -15.86
CA PRO A 36 11.64 -19.35 -15.76
C PRO A 36 10.25 -19.62 -15.14
N THR A 37 9.38 -20.24 -15.92
CA THR A 37 8.09 -20.75 -15.48
C THR A 37 8.34 -21.92 -14.53
N ASN A 38 8.48 -21.67 -13.25
CA ASN A 38 8.12 -22.65 -12.24
C ASN A 38 6.60 -22.73 -12.26
N THR A 39 6.07 -23.52 -13.17
CA THR A 39 4.66 -23.89 -13.16
C THR A 39 4.43 -24.72 -11.90
N PRO A 40 3.67 -24.24 -10.91
CA PRO A 40 3.24 -25.10 -9.82
C PRO A 40 2.39 -26.22 -10.44
N ALA A 41 2.65 -27.47 -10.07
CA ALA A 41 1.82 -28.58 -10.47
C ALA A 41 0.35 -28.29 -10.08
N PRO A 42 -0.65 -28.68 -10.91
CA PRO A 42 -2.04 -28.48 -10.59
C PRO A 42 -2.37 -29.26 -9.32
N VAL A 43 -2.48 -28.56 -8.19
CA VAL A 43 -3.09 -29.14 -6.98
C VAL A 43 -4.60 -29.03 -7.18
N ASN A 44 -5.25 -30.17 -7.41
CA ASN A 44 -6.69 -30.32 -7.28
C ASN A 44 -7.05 -30.10 -5.80
N ALA A 45 -7.19 -28.85 -5.40
CA ALA A 45 -7.77 -28.49 -4.13
C ALA A 45 -9.23 -28.13 -4.38
N THR A 46 -10.11 -29.06 -4.09
CA THR A 46 -11.51 -28.74 -3.76
C THR A 46 -11.48 -27.70 -2.64
N ALA A 47 -12.07 -26.54 -2.90
CA ALA A 47 -12.26 -25.52 -1.88
C ALA A 47 -13.15 -26.14 -0.78
N GLU A 48 -12.53 -26.58 0.32
CA GLU A 48 -13.28 -26.86 1.54
C GLU A 48 -13.81 -25.52 2.06
N VAL A 49 -15.12 -25.43 2.08
CA VAL A 49 -15.82 -24.37 2.83
C VAL A 49 -15.60 -24.67 4.31
N VAL A 50 -14.53 -24.14 4.90
CA VAL A 50 -14.24 -24.27 6.33
C VAL A 50 -15.12 -23.26 7.06
N ASN A 51 -16.30 -23.71 7.47
CA ASN A 51 -17.11 -23.02 8.47
C ASN A 51 -16.46 -23.20 9.84
N GLY A 52 -15.81 -22.15 10.36
CA GLY A 52 -15.26 -22.12 11.71
C GLY A 52 -13.80 -22.59 11.79
N GLY A 53 -12.86 -21.81 11.21
CA GLY A 53 -11.42 -22.04 11.40
C GLY A 53 -10.94 -21.61 12.79
N ASP A 54 -9.84 -22.20 13.25
CA ASP A 54 -9.11 -21.74 14.44
C ASP A 54 -8.39 -20.42 14.13
N ALA A 55 -8.26 -19.58 15.14
CA ALA A 55 -7.54 -18.30 15.02
C ALA A 55 -6.12 -18.52 14.49
N GLY A 56 -5.74 -17.78 13.44
CA GLY A 56 -4.43 -17.92 12.80
C GLY A 56 -4.28 -19.13 11.87
N GLN A 57 -5.31 -19.93 11.65
CA GLN A 57 -5.32 -20.93 10.58
C GLN A 57 -4.95 -20.26 9.25
N THR A 58 -4.22 -20.96 8.39
CA THR A 58 -3.74 -20.37 7.13
C THR A 58 -4.31 -21.09 5.93
N ARG A 59 -4.51 -20.34 4.85
CA ARG A 59 -4.76 -20.84 3.49
C ARG A 59 -3.85 -20.13 2.50
N VAL A 60 -3.71 -20.68 1.29
CA VAL A 60 -2.90 -20.07 0.23
C VAL A 60 -3.82 -19.62 -0.91
N SER A 61 -3.68 -18.37 -1.31
CA SER A 61 -4.34 -17.81 -2.48
C SER A 61 -3.80 -18.48 -3.76
N GLN A 62 -4.71 -18.92 -4.62
CA GLN A 62 -4.34 -19.57 -5.88
C GLN A 62 -3.88 -18.56 -6.95
N ALA A 63 -4.24 -17.29 -6.82
CA ALA A 63 -3.90 -16.26 -7.80
C ALA A 63 -2.42 -15.84 -7.74
N ASP A 64 -1.86 -15.78 -6.53
CA ASP A 64 -0.55 -15.16 -6.29
C ASP A 64 0.33 -15.90 -5.26
N GLY A 65 -0.17 -16.98 -4.66
CA GLY A 65 0.58 -17.72 -3.65
C GLY A 65 0.62 -17.08 -2.26
N MET A 66 -0.10 -15.97 -2.05
CA MET A 66 -0.15 -15.29 -0.75
C MET A 66 -0.76 -16.21 0.31
N GLN A 67 -0.08 -16.32 1.45
CA GLN A 67 -0.65 -16.94 2.65
C GLN A 67 -1.60 -15.97 3.34
N GLN A 68 -2.80 -16.44 3.63
CA GLN A 68 -3.81 -15.70 4.39
C GLN A 68 -3.98 -16.30 5.79
N ALA A 69 -4.21 -15.46 6.78
CA ALA A 69 -4.55 -15.84 8.14
C ALA A 69 -6.05 -15.70 8.38
N TYR A 70 -6.65 -16.66 9.08
CA TYR A 70 -8.04 -16.58 9.50
C TYR A 70 -8.19 -15.75 10.76
N VAL A 71 -9.05 -14.75 10.70
CA VAL A 71 -9.45 -13.91 11.83
C VAL A 71 -10.90 -14.28 12.20
N PRO A 72 -11.13 -14.97 13.34
CA PRO A 72 -12.46 -15.41 13.73
C PRO A 72 -13.36 -14.22 14.07
N ALA A 73 -14.66 -14.43 13.91
CA ALA A 73 -15.67 -13.48 14.35
C ALA A 73 -15.48 -13.16 15.84
N GLY A 74 -15.75 -11.93 16.21
CA GLY A 74 -15.61 -11.52 17.60
C GLY A 74 -15.63 -10.01 17.79
N THR A 75 -15.65 -9.60 19.05
CA THR A 75 -15.62 -8.19 19.44
C THR A 75 -14.22 -7.79 19.88
N PHE A 76 -13.79 -6.60 19.49
CA PHE A 76 -12.54 -5.99 19.94
C PHE A 76 -12.73 -4.51 20.24
N ARG A 77 -11.75 -3.91 20.86
CA ARG A 77 -11.74 -2.48 21.11
C ARG A 77 -10.96 -1.76 20.01
N MET A 78 -11.64 -0.95 19.21
CA MET A 78 -11.06 -0.13 18.13
C MET A 78 -10.73 1.26 18.65
N GLY A 79 -9.61 1.82 18.19
CA GLY A 79 -9.13 3.15 18.57
C GLY A 79 -8.11 3.17 19.70
N GLY A 80 -7.66 4.36 20.05
CA GLY A 80 -6.59 4.57 21.03
C GLY A 80 -7.11 4.77 22.45
N LEU A 81 -6.41 4.20 23.43
CA LEU A 81 -6.66 4.42 24.87
C LEU A 81 -5.46 5.08 25.57
N ASP A 82 -4.31 5.10 24.92
CA ASP A 82 -3.10 5.66 25.51
C ASP A 82 -3.06 7.19 25.40
N PRO A 83 -2.24 7.87 26.25
CA PRO A 83 -2.12 9.32 26.21
C PRO A 83 -1.55 9.90 24.91
N ALA A 84 -0.93 9.05 24.06
CA ALA A 84 -0.41 9.45 22.76
C ALA A 84 -1.48 9.39 21.65
N ALA A 85 -2.68 8.88 21.94
CA ALA A 85 -3.76 8.76 20.97
C ALA A 85 -4.23 10.15 20.51
N SER A 86 -4.26 10.33 19.19
CA SER A 86 -4.76 11.54 18.55
C SER A 86 -6.29 11.63 18.65
N SER A 87 -6.84 12.82 18.38
CA SER A 87 -8.30 13.04 18.45
C SER A 87 -9.10 12.17 17.45
N ASP A 88 -8.52 11.82 16.33
CA ASP A 88 -9.14 10.97 15.29
C ASP A 88 -9.08 9.47 15.61
N GLU A 89 -8.28 9.07 16.60
CA GLU A 89 -8.28 7.73 17.19
C GLU A 89 -9.37 7.57 18.29
N GLN A 90 -10.11 8.64 18.58
CA GLN A 90 -11.07 8.75 19.68
C GLN A 90 -12.51 8.95 19.18
N PRO A 91 -13.53 8.50 19.95
CA PRO A 91 -13.41 7.69 21.16
C PRO A 91 -13.07 6.23 20.80
N SER A 92 -12.28 5.59 21.66
CA SER A 92 -12.15 4.14 21.56
C SER A 92 -13.51 3.48 21.85
N HIS A 93 -13.92 2.53 21.01
CA HIS A 93 -15.24 1.92 21.05
C HIS A 93 -15.20 0.41 20.75
N SER A 94 -16.23 -0.32 21.17
CA SER A 94 -16.31 -1.76 20.88
C SER A 94 -16.86 -2.00 19.49
N VAL A 95 -16.17 -2.85 18.71
CA VAL A 95 -16.57 -3.24 17.36
C VAL A 95 -16.67 -4.76 17.28
N THR A 96 -17.78 -5.25 16.76
CA THR A 96 -17.99 -6.67 16.48
C THR A 96 -17.79 -6.94 14.99
N MET A 97 -16.88 -7.86 14.67
CA MET A 97 -16.54 -8.25 13.31
C MET A 97 -17.03 -9.64 12.96
N LYS A 98 -17.43 -9.85 11.73
CA LYS A 98 -17.54 -11.19 11.14
C LYS A 98 -16.14 -11.82 11.06
N ALA A 99 -16.10 -13.15 10.86
CA ALA A 99 -14.86 -13.80 10.48
C ALA A 99 -14.43 -13.38 9.06
N PHE A 100 -13.13 -13.31 8.84
CA PHE A 100 -12.54 -12.98 7.53
C PHE A 100 -11.14 -13.56 7.42
N TRP A 101 -10.62 -13.57 6.21
CA TRP A 101 -9.23 -13.88 5.91
C TRP A 101 -8.47 -12.60 5.57
N ILE A 102 -7.23 -12.51 6.00
CA ILE A 102 -6.34 -11.39 5.66
C ILE A 102 -4.98 -11.92 5.24
N ASP A 103 -4.34 -11.26 4.31
CA ASP A 103 -2.98 -11.60 3.89
C ASP A 103 -2.02 -11.49 5.07
N LYS A 104 -1.19 -12.51 5.25
CA LYS A 104 -0.20 -12.54 6.35
C LYS A 104 0.90 -11.51 6.20
N LEU A 105 1.16 -11.10 4.96
CA LEU A 105 2.24 -10.21 4.55
C LEU A 105 1.67 -9.09 3.69
N GLU A 106 2.44 -8.05 3.49
CA GLU A 106 2.20 -7.06 2.45
C GLU A 106 2.33 -7.70 1.08
N VAL A 107 1.59 -7.20 0.08
CA VAL A 107 1.72 -7.66 -1.31
C VAL A 107 3.11 -7.32 -1.83
N THR A 108 3.80 -8.32 -2.37
CA THR A 108 5.17 -8.17 -2.83
C THR A 108 5.27 -7.71 -4.29
N ASN A 109 6.47 -7.24 -4.68
CA ASN A 109 6.77 -6.88 -6.08
C ASN A 109 6.50 -8.06 -7.04
N ALA A 110 6.89 -9.28 -6.67
CA ALA A 110 6.65 -10.47 -7.49
C ALA A 110 5.16 -10.75 -7.65
N MET A 111 4.38 -10.66 -6.59
CA MET A 111 2.93 -10.88 -6.62
C MET A 111 2.23 -9.82 -7.45
N PHE A 112 2.57 -8.54 -7.26
CA PHE A 112 1.99 -7.46 -8.04
C PHE A 112 2.31 -7.58 -9.53
N MET A 113 3.53 -8.04 -9.86
CA MET A 113 3.94 -8.30 -11.24
C MET A 113 3.06 -9.35 -11.93
N LEU A 114 2.53 -10.35 -11.21
CA LEU A 114 1.60 -11.33 -11.81
C LEU A 114 0.33 -10.66 -12.34
N CYS A 115 -0.24 -9.70 -11.59
CA CYS A 115 -1.39 -8.93 -12.03
C CYS A 115 -1.06 -8.04 -13.24
N VAL A 116 0.13 -7.42 -13.25
CA VAL A 116 0.61 -6.61 -14.38
C VAL A 116 0.76 -7.50 -15.63
N GLN A 117 1.35 -8.68 -15.50
CA GLN A 117 1.51 -9.64 -16.61
C GLN A 117 0.17 -10.20 -17.11
N ALA A 118 -0.83 -10.31 -16.24
CA ALA A 118 -2.19 -10.66 -16.62
C ALA A 118 -2.92 -9.52 -17.38
N GLY A 119 -2.31 -8.33 -17.48
CA GLY A 119 -2.89 -7.17 -18.16
C GLY A 119 -4.06 -6.53 -17.40
N VAL A 120 -4.19 -6.80 -16.10
CA VAL A 120 -5.28 -6.25 -15.26
C VAL A 120 -4.81 -5.06 -14.43
N CYS A 121 -3.58 -5.12 -13.91
CA CYS A 121 -2.99 -4.00 -13.16
C CYS A 121 -2.03 -3.20 -14.03
N ASP A 122 -2.07 -1.89 -13.91
CA ASP A 122 -1.00 -1.03 -14.40
C ASP A 122 0.23 -1.18 -13.50
N PRO A 123 1.47 -1.07 -14.03
CA PRO A 123 2.68 -1.06 -13.21
C PRO A 123 2.64 0.06 -12.15
N PRO A 124 3.41 -0.08 -11.05
CA PRO A 124 3.55 1.00 -10.08
C PRO A 124 4.01 2.30 -10.72
N GLN A 125 3.67 3.45 -10.13
CA GLN A 125 3.99 4.78 -10.67
C GLN A 125 5.50 5.06 -10.71
N SER A 126 6.30 4.28 -9.99
CA SER A 126 7.76 4.31 -10.02
C SER A 126 8.34 2.92 -9.82
N PHE A 127 9.46 2.63 -10.49
CA PHE A 127 10.21 1.37 -10.36
C PHE A 127 11.35 1.46 -9.33
N LYS A 128 11.36 2.53 -8.55
CA LYS A 128 12.34 2.79 -7.48
C LYS A 128 11.74 2.45 -6.12
N SER A 129 12.59 2.41 -5.09
CA SER A 129 12.17 2.61 -3.71
C SER A 129 12.74 3.93 -3.18
N GLU A 130 12.82 4.14 -1.89
CA GLU A 130 13.40 5.37 -1.31
C GLU A 130 14.88 5.51 -1.69
N THR A 131 15.65 4.44 -1.59
CA THR A 131 17.11 4.48 -1.81
C THR A 131 17.58 3.65 -3.01
N ARG A 132 16.72 2.78 -3.58
CA ARG A 132 17.10 1.89 -4.69
C ARG A 132 16.54 2.39 -6.01
N ASN A 133 17.42 2.66 -6.97
CA ASN A 133 17.03 3.13 -8.31
C ASN A 133 16.40 2.05 -9.20
N SER A 134 16.56 0.77 -8.86
CA SER A 134 15.92 -0.38 -9.50
C SER A 134 15.34 -1.25 -8.40
N TYR A 135 14.02 -1.32 -8.31
CA TYR A 135 13.32 -1.99 -7.23
C TYR A 135 12.17 -2.87 -7.77
N PHE A 136 11.12 -2.26 -8.33
CA PHE A 136 10.09 -3.03 -9.02
C PHE A 136 10.67 -3.64 -10.30
N ASN A 137 10.31 -4.88 -10.61
CA ASN A 137 10.88 -5.66 -11.72
C ASN A 137 12.41 -5.95 -11.59
N ASN A 138 12.94 -5.94 -10.37
CA ASN A 138 14.27 -6.41 -10.06
C ASN A 138 14.16 -7.68 -9.21
N PRO A 139 14.68 -8.85 -9.67
CA PRO A 139 14.56 -10.11 -8.95
C PRO A 139 15.09 -10.10 -7.50
N GLU A 140 16.05 -9.24 -7.20
CA GLU A 140 16.61 -9.06 -5.87
C GLU A 140 15.54 -8.62 -4.84
N PHE A 141 14.53 -7.85 -5.31
CA PHE A 141 13.48 -7.28 -4.48
C PHE A 141 12.11 -7.92 -4.71
N ASN A 142 12.05 -9.12 -5.28
CA ASN A 142 10.81 -9.84 -5.54
C ASN A 142 9.95 -10.02 -4.27
N ASP A 143 10.59 -10.31 -3.14
CA ASP A 143 9.94 -10.56 -1.84
C ASP A 143 9.83 -9.30 -0.97
N TYR A 144 9.98 -8.13 -1.51
CA TYR A 144 9.81 -6.85 -0.83
C TYR A 144 8.44 -6.26 -1.16
N PRO A 145 7.86 -5.42 -0.29
CA PRO A 145 6.52 -4.87 -0.53
C PRO A 145 6.49 -4.04 -1.81
N VAL A 146 5.44 -4.17 -2.60
CA VAL A 146 5.23 -3.23 -3.69
C VAL A 146 4.91 -1.85 -3.14
N VAL A 147 5.57 -0.83 -3.70
CA VAL A 147 5.41 0.57 -3.32
C VAL A 147 5.13 1.44 -4.55
N TYR A 148 4.86 2.73 -4.36
CA TYR A 148 4.44 3.65 -5.42
C TYR A 148 3.16 3.19 -6.14
N VAL A 149 2.28 2.52 -5.42
CA VAL A 149 0.95 2.13 -5.88
C VAL A 149 -0.10 3.09 -5.34
N THR A 150 -1.03 3.49 -6.20
CA THR A 150 -2.20 4.26 -5.81
C THR A 150 -3.21 3.35 -5.10
N TRP A 151 -4.17 3.95 -4.38
CA TRP A 151 -5.27 3.20 -3.77
C TRP A 151 -6.03 2.38 -4.83
N GLN A 152 -6.25 2.95 -6.01
CA GLN A 152 -6.97 2.27 -7.09
C GLN A 152 -6.21 1.08 -7.65
N GLN A 153 -4.88 1.17 -7.77
CA GLN A 153 -4.04 0.03 -8.17
C GLN A 153 -4.05 -1.08 -7.12
N ALA A 154 -4.03 -0.72 -5.83
CA ALA A 154 -4.14 -1.69 -4.74
C ALA A 154 -5.50 -2.42 -4.73
N ASP A 155 -6.60 -1.68 -4.92
CA ASP A 155 -7.96 -2.24 -5.02
C ASP A 155 -8.12 -3.14 -6.25
N ALA A 156 -7.59 -2.72 -7.41
CA ALA A 156 -7.59 -3.52 -8.64
C ALA A 156 -6.82 -4.83 -8.47
N TYR A 157 -5.64 -4.80 -7.81
CA TYR A 157 -4.88 -6.01 -7.51
C TYR A 157 -5.66 -6.97 -6.60
N CYS A 158 -6.20 -6.46 -5.48
CA CYS A 158 -6.96 -7.32 -4.57
C CYS A 158 -8.16 -7.94 -5.28
N THR A 159 -8.87 -7.19 -6.11
CA THR A 159 -10.00 -7.67 -6.93
C THR A 159 -9.54 -8.75 -7.92
N TRP A 160 -8.43 -8.55 -8.64
CA TRP A 160 -7.85 -9.54 -9.54
C TRP A 160 -7.51 -10.84 -8.82
N ALA A 161 -6.99 -10.74 -7.61
CA ALA A 161 -6.64 -11.90 -6.79
C ALA A 161 -7.85 -12.57 -6.11
N GLY A 162 -9.09 -12.15 -6.44
CA GLY A 162 -10.32 -12.67 -5.83
C GLY A 162 -10.52 -12.22 -4.38
N ARG A 163 -9.96 -11.09 -4.01
CA ARG A 163 -9.97 -10.48 -2.68
C ARG A 163 -10.41 -9.01 -2.78
N ARG A 164 -10.29 -8.28 -1.70
CA ARG A 164 -10.55 -6.83 -1.59
C ARG A 164 -9.54 -6.19 -0.64
N LEU A 165 -9.45 -4.89 -0.64
CA LEU A 165 -8.76 -4.20 0.46
C LEU A 165 -9.49 -4.49 1.79
N PRO A 166 -8.76 -4.63 2.91
CA PRO A 166 -9.39 -4.72 4.22
C PRO A 166 -10.08 -3.40 4.58
N THR A 167 -11.17 -3.43 5.32
CA THR A 167 -11.65 -2.23 6.00
C THR A 167 -10.66 -1.84 7.10
N GLU A 168 -10.69 -0.57 7.52
CA GLU A 168 -9.85 -0.11 8.63
C GLU A 168 -10.07 -0.95 9.90
N ALA A 169 -11.32 -1.31 10.18
CA ALA A 169 -11.67 -2.15 11.32
C ALA A 169 -11.15 -3.59 11.19
N GLU A 170 -11.15 -4.18 10.00
CA GLU A 170 -10.57 -5.50 9.75
C GLU A 170 -9.04 -5.46 9.93
N TRP A 171 -8.39 -4.44 9.40
CA TRP A 171 -6.97 -4.25 9.56
C TRP A 171 -6.57 -4.16 11.03
N GLU A 172 -7.24 -3.29 11.81
CA GLU A 172 -6.95 -3.11 13.23
C GLU A 172 -7.28 -4.37 14.04
N ARG A 173 -8.39 -5.06 13.74
CA ARG A 173 -8.75 -6.34 14.34
C ARG A 173 -7.67 -7.41 14.12
N ALA A 174 -7.16 -7.53 12.89
CA ALA A 174 -6.13 -8.49 12.53
C ALA A 174 -4.80 -8.20 13.23
N ALA A 175 -4.49 -6.94 13.43
CA ALA A 175 -3.28 -6.50 14.10
C ALA A 175 -3.37 -6.59 15.63
N ARG A 176 -4.52 -6.23 16.21
CA ARG A 176 -4.72 -6.11 17.68
C ARG A 176 -5.16 -7.42 18.35
N GLY A 177 -5.94 -8.24 17.67
CA GLY A 177 -6.58 -9.37 18.32
C GLY A 177 -7.80 -8.98 19.17
N ASN A 178 -7.93 -9.58 20.36
CA ASN A 178 -9.08 -9.41 21.25
C ASN A 178 -8.80 -8.50 22.46
N ASP A 179 -7.57 -8.10 22.67
CA ASP A 179 -7.13 -7.33 23.83
C ASP A 179 -6.84 -5.85 23.49
N PHE A 180 -6.25 -5.12 24.43
CA PHE A 180 -6.01 -3.68 24.32
C PHE A 180 -4.55 -3.33 23.98
N ARG A 181 -3.82 -4.26 23.40
CA ARG A 181 -2.39 -4.07 23.06
C ARG A 181 -2.14 -2.83 22.19
N THR A 182 -1.00 -2.21 22.42
CA THR A 182 -0.55 -1.02 21.70
C THR A 182 0.07 -1.38 20.35
N TYR A 183 0.80 -2.50 20.29
CA TYR A 183 1.50 -3.00 19.10
C TYR A 183 1.04 -4.43 18.76
N PRO A 184 1.33 -4.95 17.56
CA PRO A 184 0.92 -6.30 17.18
C PRO A 184 1.42 -7.39 18.16
N TRP A 185 2.62 -7.21 18.69
CA TRP A 185 3.28 -8.14 19.64
C TRP A 185 2.89 -7.95 21.11
N GLY A 186 2.11 -6.93 21.45
CA GLY A 186 1.72 -6.60 22.83
C GLY A 186 2.10 -5.17 23.23
N ASP A 187 2.38 -4.96 24.53
CA ASP A 187 2.70 -3.64 25.09
C ASP A 187 4.20 -3.47 25.39
N ASP A 188 5.01 -4.47 25.08
CA ASP A 188 6.46 -4.34 25.21
C ASP A 188 6.97 -3.23 24.29
N ALA A 189 8.01 -2.53 24.77
CA ALA A 189 8.64 -1.46 24.01
C ALA A 189 9.11 -1.95 22.62
N PRO A 190 8.88 -1.15 21.56
CA PRO A 190 9.37 -1.46 20.23
C PRO A 190 10.90 -1.56 20.18
N ASP A 191 11.41 -2.56 19.47
CA ASP A 191 12.83 -2.74 19.20
C ASP A 191 13.07 -3.26 17.77
N SER A 192 14.32 -3.31 17.35
CA SER A 192 14.73 -3.69 16.00
C SER A 192 14.46 -5.15 15.60
N SER A 193 14.03 -6.00 16.54
CA SER A 193 13.68 -7.40 16.24
C SER A 193 12.20 -7.57 15.85
N ARG A 194 11.37 -6.54 16.05
CA ARG A 194 9.91 -6.59 15.95
C ARG A 194 9.36 -5.99 14.66
N GLY A 195 10.14 -5.16 13.96
CA GLY A 195 9.69 -4.53 12.71
C GLY A 195 10.74 -3.59 12.13
N ASN A 196 10.47 -3.16 10.91
CA ASN A 196 11.24 -2.13 10.22
C ASN A 196 10.56 -0.77 10.44
N PHE A 197 10.98 -0.04 11.45
CA PHE A 197 10.53 1.30 11.81
C PHE A 197 11.68 2.07 12.44
N ASN A 198 11.53 3.37 12.64
CA ASN A 198 12.54 4.24 13.25
C ASN A 198 13.94 4.06 12.63
N TYR A 199 13.99 3.79 11.33
CA TYR A 199 15.24 3.52 10.57
C TYR A 199 16.06 2.32 11.07
N TYR A 200 15.51 1.41 11.85
CA TYR A 200 16.27 0.27 12.42
C TYR A 200 16.90 -0.65 11.37
N ALA A 201 16.22 -0.88 10.27
CA ALA A 201 16.75 -1.66 9.16
C ALA A 201 17.24 -0.78 7.98
N GLY A 202 17.45 0.52 8.23
CA GLY A 202 17.85 1.51 7.23
C GLY A 202 16.70 2.39 6.77
N ASN A 203 16.97 3.22 5.77
CA ASN A 203 16.01 4.19 5.24
C ASN A 203 15.26 3.65 4.02
N ASP A 204 14.78 2.41 4.07
CA ASP A 204 14.03 1.79 2.97
C ASP A 204 13.28 0.54 3.46
N THR A 205 12.45 -0.03 2.60
CA THR A 205 11.71 -1.28 2.83
C THR A 205 12.64 -2.45 3.11
N THR A 206 12.13 -3.45 3.83
CA THR A 206 12.76 -4.76 4.00
C THR A 206 11.92 -5.84 3.30
N ARG A 207 12.50 -7.03 3.15
CA ARG A 207 11.76 -8.21 2.72
C ARG A 207 10.58 -8.43 3.68
N VAL A 208 9.39 -8.70 3.13
CA VAL A 208 8.20 -8.96 3.94
C VAL A 208 8.41 -10.18 4.84
N GLY A 209 7.85 -10.13 6.05
CA GLY A 209 7.96 -11.23 7.02
C GLY A 209 9.34 -11.38 7.70
N SER A 210 10.22 -10.38 7.57
CA SER A 210 11.58 -10.44 8.17
C SER A 210 11.57 -10.38 9.70
N PHE A 211 10.48 -10.00 10.33
CA PHE A 211 10.37 -9.74 11.75
C PHE A 211 9.32 -10.62 12.44
N PRO A 212 9.56 -11.94 12.61
CA PRO A 212 8.56 -12.84 13.18
C PRO A 212 8.19 -12.51 14.64
N ALA A 213 9.06 -11.82 15.39
CA ALA A 213 8.76 -11.34 16.74
C ALA A 213 7.72 -10.20 16.77
N GLY A 214 7.44 -9.59 15.62
CA GLY A 214 6.41 -8.57 15.42
C GLY A 214 5.03 -9.11 15.07
N ALA A 215 4.83 -10.43 15.11
CA ALA A 215 3.57 -11.05 14.72
C ALA A 215 2.38 -10.62 15.58
N SER A 216 1.24 -10.44 14.94
CA SER A 216 -0.05 -10.25 15.62
C SER A 216 -0.54 -11.55 16.26
N PRO A 217 -1.62 -11.52 17.08
CA PRO A 217 -2.20 -12.74 17.66
C PRO A 217 -2.67 -13.77 16.64
N PHE A 218 -2.95 -13.34 15.42
CA PHE A 218 -3.35 -14.20 14.32
C PHE A 218 -2.19 -14.59 13.38
N GLY A 219 -0.94 -14.24 13.75
CA GLY A 219 0.26 -14.55 12.98
C GLY A 219 0.41 -13.70 11.72
N VAL A 220 -0.23 -12.53 11.67
CA VAL A 220 -0.03 -11.53 10.61
C VAL A 220 1.23 -10.74 10.94
N LEU A 221 2.08 -10.50 9.95
CA LEU A 221 3.38 -9.84 10.09
C LEU A 221 3.36 -8.44 9.45
N ASP A 222 4.35 -7.65 9.79
CA ASP A 222 4.58 -6.29 9.25
C ASP A 222 3.39 -5.33 9.46
N MET A 223 2.57 -5.58 10.52
CA MET A 223 1.45 -4.70 10.90
C MET A 223 1.92 -3.44 11.66
N ALA A 224 3.23 -3.26 11.81
CA ALA A 224 3.85 -2.10 12.43
C ALA A 224 5.19 -1.80 11.76
N GLY A 225 5.23 -0.77 10.94
CA GLY A 225 6.39 -0.38 10.14
C GLY A 225 6.42 -1.06 8.77
N ASN A 226 7.57 -1.13 8.17
CA ASN A 226 7.87 -1.46 6.78
C ASN A 226 7.19 -0.47 5.83
N VAL A 227 5.96 -0.69 5.39
CA VAL A 227 5.18 0.30 4.64
C VAL A 227 3.82 0.54 5.28
N ALA A 228 3.34 1.77 5.24
CA ALA A 228 1.95 2.07 5.54
C ALA A 228 1.05 1.39 4.50
N GLU A 229 -0.13 0.97 4.91
CA GLU A 229 -0.98 0.13 4.07
C GLU A 229 -2.30 0.81 3.74
N TRP A 230 -2.63 0.85 2.44
CA TRP A 230 -3.95 1.24 2.00
C TRP A 230 -5.02 0.31 2.57
N VAL A 231 -6.08 0.91 3.13
CA VAL A 231 -7.31 0.20 3.45
C VAL A 231 -8.48 0.70 2.61
N HIS A 232 -9.62 0.03 2.67
CA HIS A 232 -10.80 0.36 1.87
C HIS A 232 -11.37 1.73 2.19
N ASP A 233 -11.28 2.16 3.44
CA ASP A 233 -12.05 3.25 4.02
C ASP A 233 -11.59 4.62 3.51
N TYR A 234 -12.57 5.50 3.29
CA TYR A 234 -12.30 6.92 3.26
C TYR A 234 -11.91 7.41 4.66
N TYR A 235 -11.11 8.45 4.73
CA TYR A 235 -10.74 9.06 6.00
C TYR A 235 -11.78 10.10 6.44
N ASP A 236 -12.24 9.97 7.68
CA ASP A 236 -12.99 10.98 8.42
C ASP A 236 -12.49 10.97 9.87
N GLY A 237 -11.87 12.08 10.31
CA GLY A 237 -11.34 12.20 11.68
C GLY A 237 -12.40 12.08 12.77
N ASN A 238 -13.68 12.23 12.43
CA ASN A 238 -14.81 12.11 13.37
C ASN A 238 -15.58 10.77 13.25
N TYR A 239 -15.09 9.85 12.42
CA TYR A 239 -15.83 8.61 12.15
C TYR A 239 -16.05 7.77 13.41
N TYR A 240 -15.05 7.66 14.28
CA TYR A 240 -15.16 6.87 15.51
C TYR A 240 -16.23 7.41 16.48
N ALA A 241 -16.46 8.73 16.47
CA ALA A 241 -17.56 9.33 17.24
C ALA A 241 -18.98 8.93 16.80
N GLN A 242 -19.12 8.39 15.58
CA GLN A 242 -20.39 7.84 15.08
C GLN A 242 -20.73 6.50 15.71
N ASN A 243 -19.78 5.85 16.39
CA ASN A 243 -19.93 4.60 17.15
C ASN A 243 -20.59 3.48 16.34
N VAL A 244 -20.11 3.25 15.11
CA VAL A 244 -20.57 2.12 14.28
C VAL A 244 -19.95 0.83 14.81
N THR A 245 -20.74 -0.03 15.41
CA THR A 245 -20.25 -1.16 16.23
C THR A 245 -20.28 -2.53 15.54
N MET A 246 -20.88 -2.62 14.35
CA MET A 246 -21.04 -3.89 13.63
C MET A 246 -20.42 -3.81 12.25
N ASN A 247 -19.31 -4.53 12.00
CA ASN A 247 -18.61 -4.58 10.72
C ASN A 247 -18.52 -3.18 10.06
N PRO A 248 -17.88 -2.19 10.69
CA PRO A 248 -17.86 -0.82 10.18
C PRO A 248 -17.36 -0.80 8.73
N PRO A 249 -18.11 -0.24 7.78
CA PRO A 249 -17.71 -0.18 6.38
C PRO A 249 -16.81 1.02 6.07
N GLY A 250 -16.48 1.83 7.07
CA GLY A 250 -15.89 3.14 6.89
C GLY A 250 -16.91 4.23 6.52
N PRO A 251 -16.52 5.49 6.56
CA PRO A 251 -17.37 6.60 6.14
C PRO A 251 -17.63 6.53 4.63
N GLY A 252 -18.82 6.97 4.21
CA GLY A 252 -19.13 7.14 2.78
C GLY A 252 -18.24 8.22 2.14
N ALA A 253 -18.13 8.22 0.81
CA ALA A 253 -17.34 9.17 0.03
C ALA A 253 -17.81 10.62 0.24
N ARG A 254 -17.37 11.26 1.32
CA ARG A 254 -17.70 12.64 1.69
C ARG A 254 -16.48 13.52 1.95
N SER A 255 -15.29 12.97 1.91
CA SER A 255 -14.09 13.79 2.02
C SER A 255 -13.97 14.63 0.75
N ALA A 256 -13.95 15.94 0.91
CA ALA A 256 -13.77 16.87 -0.22
C ALA A 256 -12.45 16.65 -0.99
N TYR A 257 -11.58 15.80 -0.46
CA TYR A 257 -10.23 15.52 -0.97
C TYR A 257 -9.99 14.05 -1.28
N PHE A 258 -11.02 13.19 -1.28
CA PHE A 258 -10.89 11.76 -1.53
C PHE A 258 -9.82 11.07 -0.66
N GLN A 259 -9.61 11.57 0.55
CA GLN A 259 -8.62 10.97 1.45
C GLN A 259 -9.00 9.56 1.84
N ARG A 260 -8.02 8.66 1.76
CA ARG A 260 -8.11 7.26 2.17
C ARG A 260 -7.28 7.05 3.43
N VAL A 261 -7.73 6.13 4.26
CA VAL A 261 -6.96 5.73 5.43
C VAL A 261 -5.77 4.88 5.01
N VAL A 262 -4.62 5.12 5.63
CA VAL A 262 -3.46 4.22 5.64
C VAL A 262 -3.12 3.85 7.08
N ARG A 263 -2.63 2.64 7.29
CA ARG A 263 -2.40 2.06 8.62
C ARG A 263 -1.00 1.47 8.73
N GLY A 264 -0.52 1.26 9.96
CA GLY A 264 0.71 0.53 10.27
C GLY A 264 1.96 1.38 10.44
N GLY A 265 2.00 2.57 9.88
CA GLY A 265 3.23 3.38 9.82
C GLY A 265 4.27 2.80 8.87
N THR A 266 5.43 3.43 8.79
CA THR A 266 6.46 3.16 7.79
C THR A 266 7.82 2.85 8.43
N TYR A 267 8.80 2.43 7.62
CA TYR A 267 10.19 2.21 8.07
C TYR A 267 10.86 3.45 8.68
N GLN A 268 10.33 4.65 8.46
CA GLN A 268 10.86 5.90 9.01
C GLN A 268 10.17 6.33 10.30
N ASP A 269 8.95 5.84 10.55
CA ASP A 269 8.08 6.37 11.58
C ASP A 269 8.53 5.99 12.98
N ALA A 270 8.26 6.89 13.92
CA ALA A 270 8.59 6.70 15.32
C ALA A 270 7.62 5.72 16.01
N PHE A 271 7.95 5.33 17.22
CA PHE A 271 7.17 4.38 18.03
C PHE A 271 5.72 4.80 18.24
N THR A 272 5.45 6.09 18.29
CA THR A 272 4.11 6.64 18.41
C THR A 272 3.25 6.42 17.17
N ASP A 273 3.87 6.34 16.00
CA ASP A 273 3.17 6.35 14.71
C ASP A 273 2.93 4.93 14.17
N ILE A 274 3.61 3.93 14.75
CA ILE A 274 3.39 2.50 14.45
C ILE A 274 2.41 1.82 15.43
N ARG A 275 1.77 2.58 16.33
CA ARG A 275 0.72 2.04 17.22
C ARG A 275 -0.48 1.56 16.40
N LEU A 276 -1.11 0.49 16.86
CA LEU A 276 -2.27 -0.12 16.17
C LEU A 276 -3.49 0.81 16.05
N SER A 277 -3.59 1.79 16.90
CA SER A 277 -4.68 2.79 16.84
C SER A 277 -4.34 3.97 15.94
N ASN A 278 -3.04 4.20 15.63
CA ASN A 278 -2.62 5.34 14.84
C ASN A 278 -3.28 5.33 13.45
N ARG A 279 -3.84 6.46 13.07
CA ARG A 279 -4.53 6.67 11.81
C ARG A 279 -3.79 7.72 11.00
N ALA A 280 -3.56 7.45 9.74
CA ALA A 280 -3.07 8.44 8.81
C ALA A 280 -3.97 8.50 7.57
N SER A 281 -3.91 9.58 6.84
CA SER A 281 -4.68 9.76 5.62
C SER A 281 -3.83 10.29 4.49
N VAL A 282 -4.09 9.75 3.31
CA VAL A 282 -3.41 10.12 2.08
C VAL A 282 -4.47 10.33 1.00
N ARG A 283 -4.25 11.28 0.10
CA ARG A 283 -5.19 11.53 -0.99
C ARG A 283 -5.30 10.28 -1.88
N GLY A 284 -6.49 9.70 -1.91
CA GLY A 284 -6.82 8.59 -2.80
C GLY A 284 -7.13 9.05 -4.22
N SER A 285 -7.38 8.09 -5.10
CA SER A 285 -7.74 8.37 -6.50
C SER A 285 -9.10 9.05 -6.62
N ASN A 286 -9.20 10.08 -7.46
CA ASN A 286 -10.45 10.74 -7.82
C ASN A 286 -10.95 10.24 -9.18
N VAL A 287 -11.77 9.20 -9.18
CA VAL A 287 -12.32 8.60 -10.41
C VAL A 287 -13.20 9.53 -11.23
N ASN A 288 -13.62 10.67 -10.67
CA ASN A 288 -14.43 11.67 -11.35
C ASN A 288 -13.57 12.75 -12.06
N ALA A 289 -12.24 12.76 -11.86
CA ALA A 289 -11.38 13.66 -12.60
C ALA A 289 -11.36 13.31 -14.09
N THR A 290 -11.35 14.33 -14.93
CA THR A 290 -11.48 14.17 -16.40
C THR A 290 -10.17 13.70 -17.05
N ASP A 291 -9.04 14.00 -16.45
CA ASP A 291 -7.72 13.58 -16.92
C ASP A 291 -7.21 12.42 -16.06
N LYS A 292 -7.19 11.22 -16.65
CA LYS A 292 -6.72 9.98 -16.00
C LYS A 292 -5.23 9.96 -15.62
N TYR A 293 -4.46 10.90 -16.10
CA TYR A 293 -3.03 11.03 -15.81
C TYR A 293 -2.73 12.19 -14.84
N SER A 294 -3.75 12.92 -14.42
CA SER A 294 -3.58 13.99 -13.45
C SER A 294 -3.30 13.44 -12.06
N GLU A 295 -2.56 14.20 -11.26
CA GLU A 295 -2.36 13.87 -9.83
C GLU A 295 -3.69 13.77 -9.07
N ASP A 296 -4.71 14.52 -9.48
CA ASP A 296 -6.04 14.43 -8.89
C ASP A 296 -6.70 13.08 -9.17
N TYR A 297 -6.63 12.58 -10.42
CA TYR A 297 -7.17 11.27 -10.77
C TYR A 297 -6.41 10.13 -10.10
N LEU A 298 -5.07 10.16 -10.13
CA LEU A 298 -4.22 9.09 -9.60
C LEU A 298 -4.25 9.05 -8.06
N GLY A 299 -4.40 10.19 -7.40
CA GLY A 299 -4.16 10.32 -5.97
C GLY A 299 -2.67 10.31 -5.64
N GLU A 300 -2.35 10.10 -4.39
CA GLU A 300 -0.98 10.03 -3.92
C GLU A 300 -0.42 8.60 -4.01
N PHE A 301 0.88 8.51 -4.18
CA PHE A 301 1.67 7.29 -4.16
C PHE A 301 3.08 7.63 -3.65
N SER A 302 3.69 6.73 -2.90
CA SER A 302 5.00 7.02 -2.32
C SER A 302 5.82 5.73 -2.12
N PRO A 303 7.14 5.84 -1.86
CA PRO A 303 7.98 4.68 -1.52
C PRO A 303 7.65 4.05 -0.17
N LYS A 304 6.70 4.63 0.57
CA LYS A 304 6.35 4.29 1.94
C LYS A 304 4.96 3.67 2.07
N ILE A 305 4.24 3.53 0.96
CA ILE A 305 2.86 3.04 0.96
C ILE A 305 2.76 1.81 0.06
N GLY A 306 2.33 0.72 0.66
CA GLY A 306 1.94 -0.53 0.03
C GLY A 306 0.53 -0.94 0.45
N PHE A 307 0.25 -2.22 0.49
CA PHE A 307 -1.06 -2.74 0.90
C PHE A 307 -1.02 -4.26 1.15
N ARG A 308 -2.08 -4.75 1.77
CA ARG A 308 -2.45 -6.18 1.84
C ARG A 308 -3.91 -6.35 1.49
N CYS A 309 -4.37 -7.57 1.18
CA CYS A 309 -5.75 -7.85 0.87
C CYS A 309 -6.44 -8.65 1.98
N ALA A 310 -7.77 -8.61 1.98
CA ALA A 310 -8.66 -9.43 2.81
C ALA A 310 -9.73 -10.11 1.94
N SER A 311 -10.41 -11.10 2.49
CA SER A 311 -11.56 -11.76 1.87
C SER A 311 -12.49 -12.35 2.93
N ASP A 312 -13.70 -12.63 2.56
CA ASP A 312 -14.70 -13.26 3.40
C ASP A 312 -14.46 -14.77 3.53
#